data_31e88897bd59263f188ede6243840025
#
_entry.id   31e88897bd59263f188ede6243840025
#
_cell.length_a   1.000
_cell.length_b   1.000
_cell.length_c   1.000
_cell.angle_alpha   90.00
_cell.angle_beta   90.00
_cell.angle_gamma   90.00
#
_symmetry.space_group_name_H-M   'P 1'
#
loop_
_entity.id
_entity.type
_entity.pdbx_description
1 polymer ?
#
loop_
_entity_poly.entity_id
_entity_poly.type
_entity_poly.pdbx_seq_one_letter_code
_entity_poly.pdbx_strand_id
1 'polypeptide(L)'
;CNVIRTKYGLEKDSYILYVGRISPEKGPQDLLEAYQKLRLQERLVLAGPIPETEFGKEMTQKIDADPRVIRTGLVHGQELAELFSNCRLFVLPSHTEGLSLALLEAMSCGGRCLVSDIPANTVITRQYGAEFEAENIDSLAAALSKELTTPKDEELLKQEMEYVKENFDYDAVIEWHEDVYKCALNRKNEKRWEQNC
;
A
#
# COMPACT_ATOMS: atom_id res chain seq x y z
N CYS A 1 11.76 -12.57 -11.09
CA CYS A 1 12.39 -11.57 -10.22
C CYS A 1 13.83 -11.31 -10.67
N ASN A 2 13.99 -10.70 -11.86
CA ASN A 2 15.33 -10.47 -12.43
C ASN A 2 15.80 -9.03 -12.19
N VAL A 3 14.92 -8.05 -12.29
CA VAL A 3 15.27 -6.63 -12.18
C VAL A 3 15.68 -6.29 -10.74
N ILE A 4 14.82 -6.61 -9.76
CA ILE A 4 15.08 -6.29 -8.35
C ILE A 4 16.23 -7.08 -7.75
N ARG A 5 16.46 -8.33 -8.23
CA ARG A 5 17.62 -9.13 -7.84
C ARG A 5 18.92 -8.51 -8.33
N THR A 6 18.97 -8.11 -9.60
CA THR A 6 20.17 -7.52 -10.20
C THR A 6 20.49 -6.15 -9.62
N LYS A 7 19.44 -5.32 -9.39
CA LYS A 7 19.61 -3.92 -9.00
C LYS A 7 19.81 -3.74 -7.49
N TYR A 8 19.11 -4.53 -6.67
CA TYR A 8 19.04 -4.36 -5.23
C TYR A 8 19.48 -5.58 -4.42
N GLY A 9 19.76 -6.71 -5.08
CA GLY A 9 20.08 -7.98 -4.40
C GLY A 9 18.91 -8.54 -3.60
N LEU A 10 17.66 -8.29 -4.06
CA LEU A 10 16.44 -8.74 -3.40
C LEU A 10 16.00 -10.10 -3.96
N GLU A 11 15.69 -11.02 -3.07
CA GLU A 11 15.08 -12.31 -3.38
C GLU A 11 13.60 -12.31 -2.99
N LYS A 12 12.84 -13.28 -3.52
CA LYS A 12 11.45 -13.46 -3.12
C LYS A 12 11.33 -13.69 -1.62
N ASP A 13 10.35 -13.07 -1.01
CA ASP A 13 10.04 -13.15 0.42
C ASP A 13 11.17 -12.70 1.38
N SER A 14 12.16 -11.93 0.88
CA SER A 14 13.31 -11.46 1.68
C SER A 14 13.19 -10.01 2.18
N TYR A 15 12.10 -9.33 1.91
CA TYR A 15 11.95 -7.92 2.25
C TYR A 15 10.53 -7.49 2.56
N ILE A 16 10.45 -6.44 3.36
CA ILE A 16 9.25 -5.64 3.63
C ILE A 16 9.23 -4.50 2.62
N LEU A 17 8.08 -4.22 2.03
CA LEU A 17 7.93 -3.20 1.00
C LEU A 17 7.00 -2.07 1.46
N TYR A 18 7.45 -0.85 1.30
CA TYR A 18 6.63 0.36 1.29
C TYR A 18 6.69 0.99 -0.10
N VAL A 19 5.54 1.43 -0.63
CA VAL A 19 5.47 2.16 -1.90
C VAL A 19 4.65 3.43 -1.68
N GLY A 20 5.27 4.58 -1.91
CA GLY A 20 4.62 5.87 -1.76
C GLY A 20 5.63 7.01 -1.64
N ARG A 21 5.13 8.24 -1.71
CA ARG A 21 5.96 9.41 -1.42
C ARG A 21 6.47 9.35 0.02
N ILE A 22 7.73 9.68 0.22
CA ILE A 22 8.33 9.76 1.57
C ILE A 22 7.94 11.11 2.19
N SER A 23 6.74 11.17 2.77
CA SER A 23 6.16 12.37 3.38
C SER A 23 5.46 12.03 4.70
N PRO A 24 5.34 12.99 5.63
CA PRO A 24 4.85 12.71 7.00
C PRO A 24 3.52 12.02 7.04
N GLU A 25 2.55 12.45 6.23
CA GLU A 25 1.20 11.92 6.17
C GLU A 25 1.11 10.47 5.66
N LYS A 26 2.18 9.99 4.99
CA LYS A 26 2.28 8.61 4.52
C LYS A 26 2.95 7.67 5.53
N GLY A 27 3.43 8.18 6.65
CA GLY A 27 3.95 7.42 7.78
C GLY A 27 5.23 6.59 7.57
N PRO A 28 6.10 6.84 6.55
CA PRO A 28 7.31 6.03 6.38
C PRO A 28 8.28 6.16 7.55
N GLN A 29 8.22 7.27 8.32
CA GLN A 29 9.00 7.47 9.54
C GLN A 29 8.60 6.48 10.63
N ASP A 30 7.31 6.19 10.78
CA ASP A 30 6.79 5.26 11.79
C ASP A 30 7.19 3.83 11.44
N LEU A 31 7.12 3.48 10.14
CA LEU A 31 7.58 2.19 9.66
C LEU A 31 9.09 2.00 9.88
N LEU A 32 9.88 3.01 9.56
CA LEU A 32 11.33 2.96 9.76
C LEU A 32 11.67 2.79 11.25
N GLU A 33 11.01 3.54 12.14
CA GLU A 33 11.22 3.44 13.59
C GLU A 33 10.78 2.07 14.13
N ALA A 34 9.59 1.59 13.75
CA ALA A 34 9.11 0.26 14.13
C ALA A 34 10.05 -0.86 13.65
N TYR A 35 10.53 -0.76 12.41
CA TYR A 35 11.49 -1.69 11.83
C TYR A 35 12.81 -1.71 12.59
N GLN A 36 13.34 -0.54 12.96
CA GLN A 36 14.61 -0.42 13.70
C GLN A 36 14.52 -0.96 15.13
N LYS A 37 13.35 -0.93 15.77
CA LYS A 37 13.11 -1.56 17.07
C LYS A 37 13.23 -3.09 17.01
N LEU A 38 13.05 -3.66 15.81
CA LEU A 38 13.05 -5.11 15.60
C LEU A 38 14.37 -5.60 15.00
N ARG A 39 14.78 -6.82 15.36
CA ARG A 39 15.95 -7.49 14.76
C ARG A 39 15.49 -8.44 13.66
N LEU A 40 14.94 -7.85 12.60
CA LEU A 40 14.41 -8.60 11.46
C LEU A 40 15.53 -9.05 10.53
N GLN A 41 15.32 -10.19 9.86
CA GLN A 41 16.20 -10.70 8.80
C GLN A 41 15.83 -10.08 7.45
N GLU A 42 14.56 -9.78 7.26
CA GLU A 42 14.04 -9.14 6.06
C GLU A 42 14.57 -7.72 5.93
N ARG A 43 14.92 -7.31 4.72
CA ARG A 43 15.29 -5.93 4.43
C ARG A 43 14.05 -5.05 4.34
N LEU A 44 14.19 -3.76 4.64
CA LEU A 44 13.14 -2.77 4.40
C LEU A 44 13.40 -2.05 3.09
N VAL A 45 12.43 -2.06 2.18
CA VAL A 45 12.48 -1.36 0.90
C VAL A 45 11.49 -0.20 0.94
N LEU A 46 11.99 1.02 0.78
CA LEU A 46 11.21 2.24 0.67
C LEU A 46 11.26 2.72 -0.78
N ALA A 47 10.15 2.49 -1.50
CA ALA A 47 10.02 2.83 -2.91
C ALA A 47 9.17 4.10 -3.09
N GLY A 48 9.78 5.15 -3.60
CA GLY A 48 9.13 6.41 -3.90
C GLY A 48 10.04 7.62 -3.78
N PRO A 49 9.58 8.79 -4.24
CA PRO A 49 10.36 10.00 -4.19
C PRO A 49 10.46 10.54 -2.77
N ILE A 50 11.64 11.04 -2.42
CA ILE A 50 11.90 11.81 -1.20
C ILE A 50 11.87 13.29 -1.56
N PRO A 51 10.98 14.10 -0.97
CA PRO A 51 10.91 15.52 -1.28
C PRO A 51 12.12 16.27 -0.70
N GLU A 52 12.50 17.38 -1.35
CA GLU A 52 13.57 18.29 -0.88
C GLU A 52 13.08 19.20 0.26
N THR A 53 12.63 18.60 1.35
CA THR A 53 12.15 19.26 2.57
C THR A 53 13.05 18.89 3.73
N GLU A 54 12.89 19.55 4.89
CA GLU A 54 13.61 19.16 6.11
C GLU A 54 13.31 17.72 6.52
N PHE A 55 12.02 17.34 6.48
CA PHE A 55 11.60 15.95 6.70
C PHE A 55 12.30 14.97 5.74
N GLY A 56 12.36 15.30 4.44
CA GLY A 56 13.03 14.45 3.45
C GLY A 56 14.53 14.28 3.72
N LYS A 57 15.21 15.33 4.19
CA LYS A 57 16.63 15.26 4.59
C LYS A 57 16.82 14.39 5.83
N GLU A 58 15.98 14.55 6.84
CA GLU A 58 16.00 13.71 8.05
C GLU A 58 15.77 12.23 7.72
N MET A 59 14.76 11.95 6.87
CA MET A 59 14.49 10.59 6.41
C MET A 59 15.66 9.99 5.65
N THR A 60 16.28 10.78 4.75
CA THR A 60 17.47 10.32 4.02
C THR A 60 18.60 9.94 4.98
N GLN A 61 18.88 10.76 5.98
CA GLN A 61 19.92 10.45 6.99
C GLN A 61 19.62 9.19 7.77
N LYS A 62 18.36 8.99 8.22
CA LYS A 62 17.95 7.80 8.96
C LYS A 62 18.01 6.54 8.10
N ILE A 63 17.60 6.62 6.83
CA ILE A 63 17.66 5.51 5.87
C ILE A 63 19.12 5.13 5.58
N ASP A 64 19.96 6.09 5.28
CA ASP A 64 21.36 5.86 4.90
C ASP A 64 22.21 5.36 6.10
N ALA A 65 21.73 5.56 7.34
CA ALA A 65 22.37 5.05 8.55
C ALA A 65 22.10 3.55 8.81
N ASP A 66 21.08 2.96 8.19
CA ASP A 66 20.75 1.54 8.38
C ASP A 66 20.96 0.76 7.06
N PRO A 67 22.02 -0.07 6.95
CA PRO A 67 22.33 -0.80 5.72
C PRO A 67 21.29 -1.87 5.35
N ARG A 68 20.33 -2.17 6.23
CA ARG A 68 19.22 -3.08 5.96
C ARG A 68 18.09 -2.38 5.19
N VAL A 69 18.12 -1.05 5.13
CA VAL A 69 17.09 -0.24 4.46
C VAL A 69 17.56 0.14 3.05
N ILE A 70 16.71 -0.12 2.07
CA ILE A 70 16.96 0.22 0.67
C ILE A 70 15.98 1.30 0.27
N ARG A 71 16.48 2.42 -0.26
CA ARG A 71 15.66 3.39 -0.99
C ARG A 71 15.83 3.20 -2.49
N THR A 72 14.72 3.06 -3.19
CA THR A 72 14.76 2.86 -4.64
C THR A 72 14.63 4.17 -5.42
N GLY A 73 14.07 5.22 -4.79
CA GLY A 73 13.53 6.37 -5.51
C GLY A 73 12.24 6.00 -6.25
N LEU A 74 11.89 6.77 -7.26
CA LEU A 74 10.70 6.52 -8.07
C LEU A 74 10.93 5.27 -8.94
N VAL A 75 10.01 4.30 -8.85
CA VAL A 75 10.00 3.06 -9.64
C VAL A 75 8.66 2.90 -10.34
N HIS A 76 8.66 2.22 -11.48
CA HIS A 76 7.46 1.98 -12.29
C HIS A 76 7.63 0.75 -13.18
N GLY A 77 6.56 0.35 -13.86
CA GLY A 77 6.55 -0.77 -14.81
C GLY A 77 6.99 -2.08 -14.18
N GLN A 78 7.83 -2.84 -14.88
CA GLN A 78 8.27 -4.16 -14.46
C GLN A 78 8.98 -4.16 -13.09
N GLU A 79 9.79 -3.14 -12.81
CA GLU A 79 10.50 -3.02 -11.53
C GLU A 79 9.54 -2.92 -10.35
N LEU A 80 8.50 -2.09 -10.47
CA LEU A 80 7.46 -1.94 -9.45
C LEU A 80 6.63 -3.22 -9.30
N ALA A 81 6.25 -3.85 -10.41
CA ALA A 81 5.50 -5.11 -10.39
C ALA A 81 6.31 -6.24 -9.72
N GLU A 82 7.62 -6.33 -9.98
CA GLU A 82 8.49 -7.30 -9.31
C GLU A 82 8.62 -7.00 -7.80
N LEU A 83 8.65 -5.72 -7.39
CA LEU A 83 8.68 -5.36 -5.97
C LEU A 83 7.41 -5.81 -5.25
N PHE A 84 6.22 -5.58 -5.80
CA PHE A 84 4.97 -6.03 -5.20
C PHE A 84 4.85 -7.57 -5.17
N SER A 85 5.12 -8.24 -6.29
CA SER A 85 4.91 -9.69 -6.41
C SER A 85 5.87 -10.55 -5.58
N ASN A 86 6.99 -9.99 -5.13
CA ASN A 86 8.03 -10.74 -4.44
C ASN A 86 8.28 -10.28 -3.00
N CYS A 87 7.57 -9.28 -2.48
CA CYS A 87 7.75 -8.88 -1.09
C CYS A 87 7.20 -9.93 -0.12
N ARG A 88 7.79 -10.01 1.05
CA ARG A 88 7.27 -10.80 2.17
C ARG A 88 6.00 -10.20 2.73
N LEU A 89 6.01 -8.86 2.87
CA LEU A 89 4.92 -8.08 3.43
C LEU A 89 4.93 -6.68 2.80
N PHE A 90 3.79 -6.23 2.30
CA PHE A 90 3.58 -4.82 1.95
C PHE A 90 3.03 -4.07 3.17
N VAL A 91 3.58 -2.90 3.47
CA VAL A 91 3.16 -2.09 4.62
C VAL A 91 2.76 -0.70 4.18
N LEU A 92 1.54 -0.29 4.55
CA LEU A 92 0.99 1.05 4.31
C LEU A 92 0.70 1.76 5.63
N PRO A 93 1.67 2.51 6.20
CA PRO A 93 1.55 3.12 7.52
C PRO A 93 0.94 4.53 7.49
N SER A 94 0.13 4.82 6.49
CA SER A 94 -0.39 6.17 6.24
C SER A 94 -1.29 6.67 7.38
N HIS A 95 -1.14 7.94 7.75
CA HIS A 95 -2.03 8.63 8.69
C HIS A 95 -3.29 9.12 7.97
N THR A 96 -3.18 9.40 6.68
CA THR A 96 -4.29 9.88 5.85
C THR A 96 -4.17 9.35 4.43
N GLU A 97 -5.27 8.85 3.91
CA GLU A 97 -5.44 8.41 2.52
C GLU A 97 -6.80 8.87 1.95
N GLY A 98 -6.85 9.00 0.63
CA GLY A 98 -8.12 9.00 -0.09
C GLY A 98 -8.43 7.58 -0.59
N LEU A 99 -7.82 7.21 -1.72
CA LEU A 99 -7.77 5.84 -2.25
C LEU A 99 -6.30 5.49 -2.51
N SER A 100 -5.79 4.49 -1.82
CA SER A 100 -4.40 4.07 -2.00
C SER A 100 -4.25 3.12 -3.18
N LEU A 101 -3.77 3.65 -4.32
CA LEU A 101 -3.46 2.82 -5.49
C LEU A 101 -2.35 1.80 -5.18
N ALA A 102 -1.35 2.17 -4.39
CA ALA A 102 -0.28 1.24 -4.00
C ALA A 102 -0.80 0.05 -3.19
N LEU A 103 -1.85 0.25 -2.37
CA LEU A 103 -2.51 -0.84 -1.65
C LEU A 103 -3.24 -1.78 -2.63
N LEU A 104 -4.01 -1.23 -3.56
CA LEU A 104 -4.71 -2.01 -4.58
C LEU A 104 -3.73 -2.77 -5.49
N GLU A 105 -2.61 -2.15 -5.87
CA GLU A 105 -1.54 -2.80 -6.64
C GLU A 105 -0.90 -3.95 -5.85
N ALA A 106 -0.61 -3.76 -4.55
CA ALA A 106 -0.06 -4.80 -3.68
C ALA A 106 -1.02 -6.00 -3.58
N MET A 107 -2.30 -5.75 -3.29
CA MET A 107 -3.34 -6.77 -3.21
C MET A 107 -3.54 -7.49 -4.55
N SER A 108 -3.55 -6.75 -5.68
CA SER A 108 -3.66 -7.34 -7.03
C SER A 108 -2.51 -8.27 -7.39
N CYS A 109 -1.33 -8.04 -6.81
CA CYS A 109 -0.15 -8.88 -6.99
C CYS A 109 -0.09 -10.07 -6.01
N GLY A 110 -1.12 -10.28 -5.18
CA GLY A 110 -1.14 -11.30 -4.13
C GLY A 110 -0.14 -10.99 -3.01
N GLY A 111 0.12 -9.69 -2.77
CA GLY A 111 1.00 -9.21 -1.72
C GLY A 111 0.27 -9.17 -0.38
N ARG A 112 0.75 -9.90 0.62
CA ARG A 112 0.24 -9.78 1.98
C ARG A 112 0.36 -8.34 2.47
N CYS A 113 -0.73 -7.75 2.97
CA CYS A 113 -0.80 -6.33 3.33
C CYS A 113 -0.94 -6.13 4.84
N LEU A 114 -0.18 -5.17 5.39
CA LEU A 114 -0.33 -4.63 6.75
C LEU A 114 -0.57 -3.12 6.62
N VAL A 115 -1.70 -2.64 7.13
CA VAL A 115 -2.12 -1.25 6.95
C VAL A 115 -2.47 -0.58 8.28
N SER A 116 -2.36 0.74 8.35
CA SER A 116 -2.94 1.50 9.45
C SER A 116 -4.47 1.39 9.44
N ASP A 117 -5.11 1.40 10.61
CA ASP A 117 -6.55 1.19 10.82
C ASP A 117 -7.43 2.39 10.43
N ILE A 118 -6.90 3.29 9.58
CA ILE A 118 -7.71 4.40 9.07
C ILE A 118 -8.81 3.91 8.12
N PRO A 119 -10.00 4.54 8.11
CA PRO A 119 -11.14 4.08 7.31
C PRO A 119 -10.83 3.88 5.82
N ALA A 120 -9.97 4.74 5.24
CA ALA A 120 -9.60 4.64 3.83
C ALA A 120 -8.83 3.35 3.48
N ASN A 121 -8.11 2.77 4.42
CA ASN A 121 -7.39 1.51 4.24
C ASN A 121 -8.28 0.31 4.56
N THR A 122 -8.96 0.34 5.70
CA THR A 122 -9.75 -0.80 6.19
C THR A 122 -10.94 -1.13 5.28
N VAL A 123 -11.52 -0.12 4.62
CA VAL A 123 -12.59 -0.34 3.63
C VAL A 123 -12.09 -1.08 2.39
N ILE A 124 -10.81 -0.96 2.05
CA ILE A 124 -10.18 -1.67 0.93
C ILE A 124 -9.76 -3.08 1.37
N THR A 125 -9.01 -3.19 2.46
CA THR A 125 -8.45 -4.48 2.89
C THR A 125 -9.50 -5.45 3.43
N ARG A 126 -10.55 -4.93 4.11
CA ARG A 126 -11.57 -5.76 4.76
C ARG A 126 -10.92 -6.89 5.57
N GLN A 127 -11.32 -8.17 5.30
CA GLN A 127 -10.76 -9.35 5.96
C GLN A 127 -9.41 -9.83 5.39
N TYR A 128 -8.92 -9.23 4.31
CA TYR A 128 -7.74 -9.72 3.60
C TYR A 128 -6.43 -9.16 4.13
N GLY A 129 -6.42 -7.94 4.66
CA GLY A 129 -5.24 -7.31 5.23
C GLY A 129 -5.19 -7.38 6.75
N ALA A 130 -3.98 -7.33 7.30
CA ALA A 130 -3.76 -7.10 8.72
C ALA A 130 -3.74 -5.60 9.02
N GLU A 131 -4.15 -5.23 10.23
CA GLU A 131 -4.27 -3.85 10.66
C GLU A 131 -3.40 -3.59 11.91
N PHE A 132 -2.99 -2.34 12.06
CA PHE A 132 -2.37 -1.81 13.27
C PHE A 132 -2.93 -0.41 13.59
N GLU A 133 -2.87 0.01 14.83
CA GLU A 133 -3.33 1.33 15.27
C GLU A 133 -2.50 2.44 14.63
N ALA A 134 -3.15 3.34 13.88
CA ALA A 134 -2.50 4.45 13.18
C ALA A 134 -1.69 5.32 14.15
N GLU A 135 -0.54 5.82 13.69
CA GLU A 135 0.39 6.65 14.47
C GLU A 135 0.94 5.98 15.76
N ASN A 136 0.74 4.66 15.91
CA ASN A 136 1.23 3.89 17.04
C ASN A 136 2.38 2.95 16.61
N ILE A 137 3.62 3.38 16.87
CA ILE A 137 4.83 2.67 16.46
C ILE A 137 4.95 1.29 17.16
N ASP A 138 4.50 1.16 18.40
CA ASP A 138 4.57 -0.10 19.13
C ASP A 138 3.52 -1.10 18.60
N SER A 139 2.32 -0.62 18.25
CA SER A 139 1.31 -1.41 17.54
C SER A 139 1.84 -1.89 16.19
N LEU A 140 2.46 -1.01 15.40
CA LEU A 140 3.08 -1.35 14.12
C LEU A 140 4.20 -2.40 14.29
N ALA A 141 5.09 -2.21 15.28
CA ALA A 141 6.18 -3.16 15.53
C ALA A 141 5.65 -4.54 15.94
N ALA A 142 4.63 -4.60 16.79
CA ALA A 142 3.98 -5.86 17.18
C ALA A 142 3.32 -6.54 15.98
N ALA A 143 2.60 -5.79 15.14
CA ALA A 143 1.97 -6.29 13.93
C ALA A 143 3.00 -6.79 12.90
N LEU A 144 4.08 -6.06 12.66
CA LEU A 144 5.20 -6.49 11.80
C LEU A 144 5.76 -7.84 12.27
N SER A 145 6.06 -7.97 13.56
CA SER A 145 6.60 -9.21 14.12
C SER A 145 5.65 -10.39 13.94
N LYS A 146 4.36 -10.18 14.18
CA LYS A 146 3.31 -11.19 13.98
C LYS A 146 3.19 -11.60 12.52
N GLU A 147 3.08 -10.62 11.61
CA GLU A 147 2.84 -10.89 10.20
C GLU A 147 4.02 -11.57 9.50
N LEU A 148 5.26 -11.27 9.90
CA LEU A 148 6.45 -11.90 9.35
C LEU A 148 6.64 -13.35 9.85
N THR A 149 6.14 -13.68 11.04
CA THR A 149 6.20 -15.04 11.58
C THR A 149 5.02 -15.93 11.17
N THR A 150 3.90 -15.33 10.75
CA THR A 150 2.72 -16.07 10.30
C THR A 150 2.94 -16.62 8.88
N PRO A 151 2.68 -17.90 8.61
CA PRO A 151 2.74 -18.46 7.26
C PRO A 151 1.80 -17.73 6.29
N LYS A 152 2.18 -17.67 5.02
CA LYS A 152 1.29 -17.15 3.97
C LYS A 152 0.13 -18.13 3.75
N ASP A 153 -1.08 -17.59 3.67
CA ASP A 153 -2.28 -18.31 3.26
C ASP A 153 -2.51 -18.04 1.77
N GLU A 154 -2.06 -18.96 0.92
CA GLU A 154 -2.14 -18.82 -0.53
C GLU A 154 -3.60 -18.78 -1.04
N GLU A 155 -4.53 -19.42 -0.33
CA GLU A 155 -5.95 -19.40 -0.70
C GLU A 155 -6.56 -18.05 -0.39
N LEU A 156 -6.26 -17.49 0.78
CA LEU A 156 -6.69 -16.14 1.15
C LEU A 156 -6.14 -15.08 0.18
N LEU A 157 -4.88 -15.19 -0.22
CA LEU A 157 -4.27 -14.26 -1.18
C LEU A 157 -4.93 -14.34 -2.57
N LYS A 158 -5.35 -15.53 -3.03
CA LYS A 158 -6.11 -15.65 -4.28
C LYS A 158 -7.48 -14.98 -4.19
N GLN A 159 -8.19 -15.18 -3.09
CA GLN A 159 -9.48 -14.54 -2.83
C GLN A 159 -9.33 -13.01 -2.77
N GLU A 160 -8.25 -12.50 -2.18
CA GLU A 160 -7.90 -11.09 -2.16
C GLU A 160 -7.72 -10.52 -3.57
N MET A 161 -6.94 -11.19 -4.42
CA MET A 161 -6.73 -10.79 -5.81
C MET A 161 -8.05 -10.74 -6.60
N GLU A 162 -8.91 -11.74 -6.41
CA GLU A 162 -10.22 -11.80 -7.06
C GLU A 162 -11.13 -10.69 -6.56
N TYR A 163 -11.17 -10.45 -5.25
CA TYR A 163 -11.90 -9.33 -4.65
C TYR A 163 -11.47 -7.97 -5.22
N VAL A 164 -10.18 -7.70 -5.35
CA VAL A 164 -9.69 -6.44 -5.93
C VAL A 164 -10.09 -6.33 -7.39
N LYS A 165 -9.96 -7.39 -8.16
CA LYS A 165 -10.36 -7.42 -9.56
C LYS A 165 -11.86 -7.14 -9.75
N GLU A 166 -12.72 -7.71 -8.91
CA GLU A 166 -14.17 -7.55 -9.02
C GLU A 166 -14.66 -6.16 -8.58
N ASN A 167 -13.98 -5.54 -7.60
CA ASN A 167 -14.49 -4.31 -6.96
C ASN A 167 -13.73 -3.04 -7.35
N PHE A 168 -12.49 -3.15 -7.87
CA PHE A 168 -11.61 -2.01 -8.13
C PHE A 168 -10.99 -2.04 -9.54
N ASP A 169 -11.41 -2.95 -10.41
CA ASP A 169 -11.01 -2.90 -11.81
C ASP A 169 -11.55 -1.63 -12.48
N TYR A 170 -10.75 -1.07 -13.37
CA TYR A 170 -11.11 0.17 -14.08
C TYR A 170 -12.44 0.05 -14.83
N ASP A 171 -12.72 -1.09 -15.44
CA ASP A 171 -13.97 -1.33 -16.18
C ASP A 171 -15.18 -1.31 -15.23
N ALA A 172 -15.10 -1.97 -14.09
CA ALA A 172 -16.15 -1.97 -13.07
C ALA A 172 -16.40 -0.55 -12.49
N VAL A 173 -15.32 0.19 -12.25
CA VAL A 173 -15.39 1.58 -11.74
C VAL A 173 -16.02 2.51 -12.80
N ILE A 174 -15.69 2.34 -14.08
CA ILE A 174 -16.28 3.12 -15.19
C ILE A 174 -17.78 2.83 -15.32
N GLU A 175 -18.18 1.56 -15.33
CA GLU A 175 -19.61 1.18 -15.40
C GLU A 175 -20.40 1.80 -14.24
N TRP A 176 -19.90 1.72 -13.03
CA TRP A 176 -20.54 2.35 -11.88
C TRP A 176 -20.67 3.86 -12.00
N HIS A 177 -19.64 4.56 -12.49
CA HIS A 177 -19.69 6.00 -12.73
C HIS A 177 -20.72 6.35 -13.82
N GLU A 178 -20.77 5.59 -14.91
CA GLU A 178 -21.78 5.78 -15.96
C GLU A 178 -23.21 5.66 -15.40
N ASP A 179 -23.47 4.70 -14.55
CA ASP A 179 -24.79 4.51 -13.94
C ASP A 179 -25.17 5.66 -13.00
N VAL A 180 -24.21 6.18 -12.22
CA VAL A 180 -24.40 7.38 -11.40
C VAL A 180 -24.75 8.59 -12.28
N TYR A 181 -24.03 8.79 -13.39
CA TYR A 181 -24.33 9.87 -14.34
C TYR A 181 -25.68 9.71 -15.01
N LYS A 182 -26.04 8.51 -15.46
CA LYS A 182 -27.37 8.21 -16.02
C LYS A 182 -28.49 8.51 -15.03
N CYS A 183 -28.34 8.09 -13.76
CA CYS A 183 -29.26 8.41 -12.68
C CYS A 183 -29.42 9.92 -12.44
N ALA A 184 -28.29 10.66 -12.40
CA ALA A 184 -28.30 12.11 -12.17
C ALA A 184 -28.98 12.86 -13.32
N LEU A 185 -28.79 12.45 -14.58
CA LEU A 185 -29.42 13.01 -15.75
C LEU A 185 -30.91 12.74 -15.76
N ASN A 186 -31.37 11.55 -15.41
CA ASN A 186 -32.78 11.19 -15.33
C ASN A 186 -33.51 12.02 -14.27
N ARG A 187 -32.95 12.20 -13.07
CA ARG A 187 -33.51 13.06 -12.01
C ARG A 187 -33.62 14.51 -12.44
N LYS A 188 -32.70 15.02 -13.26
CA LYS A 188 -32.74 16.38 -13.78
C LYS A 188 -33.84 16.55 -14.82
N ASN A 189 -34.09 15.53 -15.62
CA ASN A 189 -35.18 15.53 -16.59
C ASN A 189 -36.56 15.46 -15.89
N GLU A 190 -36.73 14.63 -14.86
CA GLU A 190 -37.97 14.57 -14.06
C GLU A 190 -38.29 15.93 -13.40
N LYS A 191 -37.33 16.59 -12.75
CA LYS A 191 -37.54 17.93 -12.18
C LYS A 191 -37.84 19.01 -13.22
N ARG A 192 -37.40 18.87 -14.46
CA ARG A 192 -37.66 19.80 -15.55
C ARG A 192 -39.07 19.64 -16.08
N TRP A 193 -39.67 18.44 -16.00
CA TRP A 193 -41.09 18.20 -16.34
C TRP A 193 -42.00 18.76 -15.26
N GLU A 194 -41.67 18.65 -13.97
CA GLU A 194 -42.48 19.20 -12.88
C GLU A 194 -42.52 20.74 -12.85
N GLN A 195 -41.54 21.43 -13.46
CA GLN A 195 -41.51 22.90 -13.56
C GLN A 195 -42.23 23.45 -14.79
N ASN A 196 -42.61 22.60 -15.75
CA ASN A 196 -43.25 23.02 -17.02
C ASN A 196 -44.70 22.51 -17.15
N CYS A 197 -45.26 21.90 -16.12
CA CYS A 197 -46.67 21.61 -15.93
C CYS A 197 -47.26 22.49 -14.84
#